data_8c18729eb6b533f23ee8fa103e780cc2
#
_entry.id   8c18729eb6b533f23ee8fa103e780cc2
#
_cell.length_a   1.000
_cell.length_b   1.000
_cell.length_c   1.000
_cell.angle_alpha   90.00
_cell.angle_beta   90.00
_cell.angle_gamma   90.00
#
_symmetry.space_group_name_H-M   'P 1'
#
loop_
_entity.id
_entity.type
_entity.pdbx_description
1 polymer ?
#
loop_
_entity_poly.entity_id
_entity_poly.type
_entity_poly.pdbx_seq_one_letter_code
_entity_poly.pdbx_strand_id
1 'polypeptide(L)'
;YKRLLPDDMLPTQLYGHVSGLQQQIVNVDTLLSISLDHYLGADFAPYRAIFNPYQLPRKSREYIVPDVVRVILYTRHPFVGDSPSTLLQELVYEGKIIYCLQQILPDTPIERLMGYSPKEMQWCRENESRMWNRLLQEKNLYATDRFLIGQYLSPAPFTAPFTQESPGQAGRYVGWRIVSEYMRQSRSDLPALWRENNALNILKTAKYRG
;
A
#
# COMPACT_ATOMS: atom_id res chain seq x y z
N TYR A 1 16.45 -1.22 6.02
CA TYR A 1 16.25 -0.83 4.63
C TYR A 1 17.50 -1.16 3.78
N LYS A 2 18.65 -0.55 4.06
CA LYS A 2 19.89 -0.70 3.28
C LYS A 2 20.41 -2.14 3.15
N ARG A 3 20.15 -3.01 4.14
CA ARG A 3 20.49 -4.42 4.05
C ARG A 3 19.65 -5.17 3.01
N LEU A 4 18.40 -4.74 2.81
CA LEU A 4 17.43 -5.41 1.92
C LEU A 4 17.40 -4.81 0.52
N LEU A 5 17.65 -3.51 0.41
CA LEU A 5 17.69 -2.73 -0.83
C LEU A 5 18.97 -1.87 -0.84
N PRO A 6 20.13 -2.50 -1.09
CA PRO A 6 21.44 -1.85 -0.92
C PRO A 6 21.68 -0.73 -1.93
N ASP A 7 21.13 -0.85 -3.14
CA ASP A 7 21.33 0.10 -4.24
C ASP A 7 20.49 1.36 -4.13
N ASP A 8 19.45 1.35 -3.30
CA ASP A 8 18.58 2.51 -3.12
C ASP A 8 19.33 3.66 -2.42
N MET A 9 19.28 4.86 -3.02
CA MET A 9 19.75 6.06 -2.34
C MET A 9 18.72 6.52 -1.32
N LEU A 10 19.11 6.63 -0.06
CA LEU A 10 18.25 7.15 1.00
C LEU A 10 18.48 8.66 1.20
N PRO A 11 17.45 9.39 1.66
CA PRO A 11 17.60 10.76 2.08
C PRO A 11 18.69 10.88 3.19
N THR A 12 19.53 11.89 3.08
CA THR A 12 20.60 12.16 4.06
C THR A 12 20.27 13.35 4.97
N GLN A 13 19.22 14.11 4.61
CA GLN A 13 18.76 15.26 5.37
C GLN A 13 17.31 15.05 5.78
N LEU A 14 17.04 15.18 7.08
CA LEU A 14 15.72 15.03 7.67
C LEU A 14 15.26 16.33 8.31
N TYR A 15 14.06 16.79 7.92
CA TYR A 15 13.44 18.01 8.46
C TYR A 15 12.04 17.71 8.98
N GLY A 16 11.62 18.50 9.96
CA GLY A 16 10.21 18.65 10.34
C GLY A 16 9.69 19.98 9.82
N HIS A 17 8.42 20.01 9.37
CA HIS A 17 7.77 21.24 8.95
C HIS A 17 6.29 21.23 9.39
N VAL A 18 5.61 22.33 9.18
CA VAL A 18 4.16 22.47 9.32
C VAL A 18 3.60 22.89 7.98
N SER A 19 2.79 22.02 7.36
CA SER A 19 2.27 22.25 6.01
C SER A 19 0.89 22.93 5.98
N GLY A 20 0.25 23.10 7.12
CA GLY A 20 -1.17 23.46 7.17
C GLY A 20 -2.06 22.30 6.68
N LEU A 21 -1.66 21.05 6.93
CA LEU A 21 -2.35 19.82 6.57
C LEU A 21 -2.44 19.56 5.05
N GLN A 22 -1.58 20.18 4.25
CA GLN A 22 -1.59 20.01 2.79
C GLN A 22 -0.71 18.86 2.31
N GLN A 23 0.54 18.76 2.79
CA GLN A 23 1.50 17.74 2.40
C GLN A 23 1.99 16.97 3.62
N GLN A 24 1.82 15.67 3.61
CA GLN A 24 2.19 14.82 4.75
C GLN A 24 3.69 14.55 4.84
N ILE A 25 4.31 14.16 3.73
CA ILE A 25 5.75 13.88 3.61
C ILE A 25 6.23 14.39 2.26
N VAL A 26 7.37 15.04 2.26
CA VAL A 26 8.08 15.48 1.05
C VAL A 26 9.40 14.71 0.98
N ASN A 27 9.65 14.03 -0.14
CA ASN A 27 10.90 13.34 -0.42
C ASN A 27 11.42 13.79 -1.79
N VAL A 28 12.50 14.57 -1.79
CA VAL A 28 13.12 15.11 -3.00
C VAL A 28 14.63 14.92 -2.89
N ASP A 29 15.22 14.22 -3.84
CA ASP A 29 16.64 13.91 -3.90
C ASP A 29 17.18 13.33 -2.59
N THR A 30 17.94 14.13 -1.83
CA THR A 30 18.55 13.77 -0.55
C THR A 30 17.77 14.28 0.66
N LEU A 31 16.67 15.02 0.43
CA LEU A 31 15.89 15.66 1.48
C LEU A 31 14.61 14.88 1.75
N LEU A 32 14.35 14.59 3.02
CA LEU A 32 13.06 14.09 3.54
C LEU A 32 12.52 15.10 4.55
N SER A 33 11.30 15.57 4.35
CA SER A 33 10.63 16.45 5.30
C SER A 33 9.28 15.89 5.73
N ILE A 34 9.05 15.85 7.04
CA ILE A 34 7.84 15.29 7.67
C ILE A 34 6.99 16.42 8.19
N SER A 35 5.73 16.47 7.77
CA SER A 35 4.75 17.44 8.27
C SER A 35 4.23 17.00 9.62
N LEU A 36 4.69 17.67 10.69
CA LEU A 36 4.41 17.30 12.07
C LEU A 36 2.92 17.47 12.43
N ASP A 37 2.26 18.43 11.78
CA ASP A 37 0.82 18.69 11.93
C ASP A 37 -0.08 17.58 11.37
N HIS A 38 0.45 16.61 10.62
CA HIS A 38 -0.29 15.43 10.18
C HIS A 38 -0.31 14.28 11.20
N TYR A 39 0.42 14.38 12.33
CA TYR A 39 0.62 13.26 13.26
C TYR A 39 0.36 13.64 14.72
N LEU A 40 -0.57 14.58 14.95
CA LEU A 40 -0.92 15.08 16.30
C LEU A 40 -1.80 14.13 17.11
N GLY A 41 -2.26 13.04 16.50
CA GLY A 41 -3.16 12.06 17.11
C GLY A 41 -4.57 12.08 16.51
N ALA A 42 -5.23 10.92 16.48
CA ALA A 42 -6.56 10.76 15.89
C ALA A 42 -7.62 11.66 16.55
N ASP A 43 -7.42 12.02 17.82
CA ASP A 43 -8.35 12.82 18.61
C ASP A 43 -8.12 14.33 18.51
N PHE A 44 -7.12 14.77 17.73
CA PHE A 44 -6.88 16.20 17.52
C PHE A 44 -8.08 16.85 16.85
N ALA A 45 -8.78 17.73 17.60
CA ALA A 45 -10.09 18.25 17.22
C ALA A 45 -10.16 18.89 15.81
N PRO A 46 -9.15 19.67 15.35
CA PRO A 46 -9.18 20.26 14.01
C PRO A 46 -9.23 19.24 12.87
N TYR A 47 -8.75 18.00 13.08
CA TYR A 47 -8.79 16.98 12.03
C TYR A 47 -10.20 16.61 11.60
N ARG A 48 -11.18 16.66 12.51
CA ARG A 48 -12.59 16.32 12.22
C ARG A 48 -13.24 17.24 11.19
N ALA A 49 -12.73 18.46 11.05
CA ALA A 49 -13.22 19.42 10.06
C ALA A 49 -12.60 19.23 8.69
N ILE A 50 -11.48 18.48 8.58
CA ILE A 50 -10.64 18.42 7.37
C ILE A 50 -10.60 17.02 6.79
N PHE A 51 -10.52 15.99 7.65
CA PHE A 51 -10.35 14.60 7.24
C PHE A 51 -11.63 13.79 7.49
N ASN A 52 -11.89 12.84 6.60
CA ASN A 52 -12.94 11.87 6.80
C ASN A 52 -12.65 10.95 8.00
N PRO A 53 -13.68 10.44 8.71
CA PRO A 53 -13.49 9.58 9.89
C PRO A 53 -12.57 8.39 9.68
N TYR A 54 -12.61 7.74 8.50
CA TYR A 54 -11.76 6.59 8.17
C TYR A 54 -10.25 6.94 8.02
N GLN A 55 -9.92 8.22 7.87
CA GLN A 55 -8.53 8.69 7.74
C GLN A 55 -7.90 9.03 9.10
N LEU A 56 -8.72 9.34 10.12
CA LEU A 56 -8.27 9.83 11.43
C LEU A 56 -7.32 8.87 12.15
N PRO A 57 -7.54 7.53 12.18
CA PRO A 57 -6.64 6.61 12.87
C PRO A 57 -5.19 6.69 12.40
N ARG A 58 -4.98 7.05 11.13
CA ARG A 58 -3.63 7.17 10.54
C ARG A 58 -2.93 8.50 10.85
N LYS A 59 -3.57 9.41 11.59
CA LYS A 59 -3.01 10.71 11.97
C LYS A 59 -2.24 10.66 13.30
N SER A 60 -1.80 9.48 13.70
CA SER A 60 -1.04 9.25 14.93
C SER A 60 0.44 9.05 14.62
N ARG A 61 1.30 9.39 15.59
CA ARG A 61 2.77 9.36 15.44
C ARG A 61 3.34 8.00 15.08
N GLU A 62 2.68 6.91 15.45
CA GLU A 62 3.11 5.55 15.11
C GLU A 62 3.05 5.24 13.61
N TYR A 63 2.39 6.07 12.82
CA TYR A 63 2.39 5.97 11.36
C TYR A 63 3.53 6.73 10.68
N ILE A 64 4.30 7.57 11.40
CA ILE A 64 5.40 8.35 10.81
C ILE A 64 6.40 7.43 10.09
N VAL A 65 6.92 6.43 10.78
CA VAL A 65 7.94 5.54 10.19
C VAL A 65 7.38 4.71 9.03
N PRO A 66 6.23 4.03 9.16
CA PRO A 66 5.60 3.35 8.02
C PRO A 66 5.35 4.25 6.81
N ASP A 67 4.84 5.46 7.02
CA ASP A 67 4.53 6.39 5.93
C ASP A 67 5.82 6.93 5.27
N VAL A 68 6.87 7.23 6.06
CA VAL A 68 8.19 7.63 5.54
C VAL A 68 8.78 6.53 4.66
N VAL A 69 8.83 5.28 5.14
CA VAL A 69 9.39 4.17 4.37
C VAL A 69 8.56 3.92 3.11
N ARG A 70 7.24 4.05 3.20
CA ARG A 70 6.33 3.95 2.05
C ARG A 70 6.64 5.01 0.98
N VAL A 71 6.81 6.27 1.38
CA VAL A 71 7.13 7.37 0.46
C VAL A 71 8.50 7.15 -0.21
N ILE A 72 9.49 6.69 0.55
CA ILE A 72 10.80 6.33 -0.01
C ILE A 72 10.64 5.21 -1.05
N LEU A 73 9.90 4.15 -0.75
CA LEU A 73 9.66 3.05 -1.69
C LEU A 73 8.96 3.54 -2.98
N TYR A 74 7.91 4.35 -2.88
CA TYR A 74 7.26 4.93 -4.07
C TYR A 74 8.19 5.80 -4.91
N THR A 75 9.09 6.56 -4.24
CA THR A 75 10.04 7.43 -4.95
C THR A 75 11.15 6.64 -5.64
N ARG A 76 11.67 5.59 -4.99
CA ARG A 76 12.79 4.78 -5.52
C ARG A 76 12.34 3.73 -6.51
N HIS A 77 11.12 3.23 -6.36
CA HIS A 77 10.52 2.22 -7.22
C HIS A 77 9.18 2.72 -7.77
N PRO A 78 9.20 3.71 -8.69
CA PRO A 78 7.96 4.21 -9.30
C PRO A 78 7.25 3.08 -10.05
N PHE A 79 5.94 3.24 -10.21
CA PHE A 79 5.14 2.29 -10.98
C PHE A 79 5.65 2.17 -12.42
N VAL A 80 5.89 0.94 -12.85
CA VAL A 80 6.24 0.58 -14.22
C VAL A 80 5.18 -0.39 -14.74
N GLY A 81 4.40 0.02 -15.72
CA GLY A 81 3.30 -0.76 -16.29
C GLY A 81 2.89 -0.25 -17.65
N ASP A 82 1.87 -0.90 -18.23
CA ASP A 82 1.30 -0.48 -19.51
C ASP A 82 0.59 0.88 -19.39
N SER A 83 0.33 1.50 -20.51
CA SER A 83 -0.48 2.72 -20.55
C SER A 83 -1.64 2.53 -21.55
N PRO A 84 -2.88 2.37 -21.07
CA PRO A 84 -3.31 2.35 -19.68
C PRO A 84 -2.93 1.07 -18.93
N SER A 85 -2.65 1.20 -17.62
CA SER A 85 -2.36 0.05 -16.74
C SER A 85 -3.61 -0.77 -16.44
N THR A 86 -3.43 -2.07 -16.19
CA THR A 86 -4.51 -2.94 -15.71
C THR A 86 -4.63 -2.91 -14.20
N LEU A 87 -5.81 -3.28 -13.66
CA LEU A 87 -6.00 -3.45 -12.21
C LEU A 87 -4.97 -4.43 -11.63
N LEU A 88 -4.67 -5.55 -12.30
CA LEU A 88 -3.69 -6.52 -11.83
C LEU A 88 -2.30 -5.88 -11.64
N GLN A 89 -1.86 -5.06 -12.58
CA GLN A 89 -0.56 -4.37 -12.48
C GLN A 89 -0.49 -3.46 -11.27
N GLU A 90 -1.57 -2.72 -11.00
CA GLU A 90 -1.63 -1.81 -9.85
C GLU A 90 -1.80 -2.56 -8.52
N LEU A 91 -2.58 -3.65 -8.47
CA LEU A 91 -2.67 -4.53 -7.30
C LEU A 91 -1.29 -5.11 -6.94
N VAL A 92 -0.58 -5.63 -7.92
CA VAL A 92 0.77 -6.19 -7.72
C VAL A 92 1.75 -5.12 -7.27
N TYR A 93 1.70 -3.92 -7.85
CA TYR A 93 2.56 -2.81 -7.43
C TYR A 93 2.33 -2.41 -5.97
N GLU A 94 1.08 -2.19 -5.58
CA GLU A 94 0.73 -1.91 -4.19
C GLU A 94 1.13 -3.07 -3.27
N GLY A 95 0.98 -4.30 -3.75
CA GLY A 95 1.42 -5.51 -3.06
C GLY A 95 2.92 -5.54 -2.80
N LYS A 96 3.75 -5.14 -3.78
CA LYS A 96 5.21 -5.01 -3.62
C LYS A 96 5.56 -3.99 -2.55
N ILE A 97 4.92 -2.81 -2.56
CA ILE A 97 5.12 -1.77 -1.56
C ILE A 97 4.86 -2.32 -0.15
N ILE A 98 3.70 -2.97 0.06
CA ILE A 98 3.32 -3.49 1.38
C ILE A 98 4.24 -4.65 1.80
N TYR A 99 4.59 -5.54 0.89
CA TYR A 99 5.52 -6.63 1.18
C TYR A 99 6.90 -6.11 1.58
N CYS A 100 7.45 -5.13 0.86
CA CYS A 100 8.71 -4.50 1.24
C CYS A 100 8.64 -3.79 2.58
N LEU A 101 7.54 -3.06 2.87
CA LEU A 101 7.31 -2.46 4.19
C LEU A 101 7.37 -3.51 5.30
N GLN A 102 6.73 -4.65 5.11
CA GLN A 102 6.72 -5.76 6.09
C GLN A 102 8.12 -6.33 6.32
N GLN A 103 8.94 -6.43 5.29
CA GLN A 103 10.32 -6.92 5.43
C GLN A 103 11.24 -5.89 6.08
N ILE A 104 11.02 -4.60 5.82
CA ILE A 104 11.83 -3.48 6.35
C ILE A 104 11.46 -3.18 7.81
N LEU A 105 10.19 -3.34 8.16
CA LEU A 105 9.61 -3.03 9.47
C LEU A 105 8.97 -4.29 10.11
N PRO A 106 9.76 -5.33 10.41
CA PRO A 106 9.22 -6.64 10.83
C PRO A 106 8.46 -6.58 12.16
N ASP A 107 8.78 -5.63 13.03
CA ASP A 107 8.11 -5.46 14.33
C ASP A 107 6.81 -4.64 14.23
N THR A 108 6.47 -4.12 13.04
CA THR A 108 5.22 -3.37 12.83
C THR A 108 4.13 -4.31 12.36
N PRO A 109 2.99 -4.39 13.06
CA PRO A 109 1.87 -5.23 12.64
C PRO A 109 1.43 -4.93 11.20
N ILE A 110 1.13 -5.96 10.41
CA ILE A 110 0.79 -5.82 8.99
C ILE A 110 -0.47 -4.96 8.78
N GLU A 111 -1.43 -5.02 9.68
CA GLU A 111 -2.61 -4.16 9.64
C GLU A 111 -2.25 -2.67 9.71
N ARG A 112 -1.25 -2.31 10.54
CA ARG A 112 -0.74 -0.93 10.59
C ARG A 112 -0.04 -0.54 9.29
N LEU A 113 0.74 -1.44 8.70
CA LEU A 113 1.39 -1.21 7.40
C LEU A 113 0.37 -1.01 6.28
N MET A 114 -0.78 -1.67 6.35
CA MET A 114 -1.90 -1.45 5.41
C MET A 114 -2.73 -0.21 5.74
N GLY A 115 -2.64 0.29 6.97
CA GLY A 115 -3.48 1.36 7.49
C GLY A 115 -4.86 0.87 7.90
N TYR A 116 -4.97 -0.38 8.32
CA TYR A 116 -6.19 -1.03 8.79
C TYR A 116 -6.23 -1.12 10.32
N SER A 117 -7.43 -1.16 10.86
CA SER A 117 -7.68 -1.66 12.20
C SER A 117 -7.55 -3.20 12.25
N PRO A 118 -7.36 -3.81 13.43
CA PRO A 118 -7.38 -5.27 13.57
C PRO A 118 -8.67 -5.92 13.02
N LYS A 119 -9.82 -5.26 13.18
CA LYS A 119 -11.13 -5.73 12.69
C LYS A 119 -11.17 -5.74 11.15
N GLU A 120 -10.69 -4.69 10.51
CA GLU A 120 -10.61 -4.61 9.05
C GLU A 120 -9.67 -5.66 8.46
N MET A 121 -8.53 -5.89 9.11
CA MET A 121 -7.61 -6.95 8.70
C MET A 121 -8.21 -8.34 8.88
N GLN A 122 -8.95 -8.57 9.96
CA GLN A 122 -9.68 -9.82 10.17
C GLN A 122 -10.72 -10.03 9.07
N TRP A 123 -11.51 -9.00 8.74
CA TRP A 123 -12.48 -9.06 7.63
C TRP A 123 -11.80 -9.45 6.32
N CYS A 124 -10.65 -8.86 5.98
CA CYS A 124 -9.90 -9.22 4.78
C CYS A 124 -9.50 -10.70 4.76
N ARG A 125 -9.01 -11.23 5.89
CA ARG A 125 -8.63 -12.65 6.00
C ARG A 125 -9.83 -13.59 5.83
N GLU A 126 -10.95 -13.27 6.45
CA GLU A 126 -12.18 -14.08 6.38
C GLU A 126 -12.86 -14.05 5.00
N ASN A 127 -12.64 -12.97 4.24
CA ASN A 127 -13.25 -12.75 2.93
C ASN A 127 -12.26 -12.86 1.76
N GLU A 128 -11.03 -13.35 1.98
CA GLU A 128 -9.98 -13.41 0.95
C GLU A 128 -10.46 -14.14 -0.32
N SER A 129 -11.00 -15.35 -0.17
CA SER A 129 -11.53 -16.13 -1.30
C SER A 129 -12.71 -15.45 -2.01
N ARG A 130 -13.56 -14.75 -1.26
CA ARG A 130 -14.70 -14.01 -1.85
C ARG A 130 -14.21 -12.82 -2.68
N MET A 131 -13.25 -12.05 -2.17
CA MET A 131 -12.63 -10.92 -2.89
C MET A 131 -11.96 -11.41 -4.17
N TRP A 132 -11.20 -12.51 -4.11
CA TRP A 132 -10.55 -13.08 -5.27
C TRP A 132 -11.54 -13.57 -6.32
N ASN A 133 -12.54 -14.36 -5.92
CA ASN A 133 -13.57 -14.84 -6.82
C ASN A 133 -14.33 -13.70 -7.49
N ARG A 134 -14.61 -12.61 -6.77
CA ARG A 134 -15.25 -11.42 -7.34
C ARG A 134 -14.42 -10.80 -8.46
N LEU A 135 -13.11 -10.64 -8.24
CA LEU A 135 -12.18 -10.13 -9.26
C LEU A 135 -12.13 -11.00 -10.51
N LEU A 136 -12.19 -12.33 -10.34
CA LEU A 136 -12.20 -13.29 -11.47
C LEU A 136 -13.52 -13.29 -12.23
N GLN A 137 -14.65 -13.37 -11.55
CA GLN A 137 -16.00 -13.43 -12.14
C GLN A 137 -16.31 -12.20 -12.98
N GLU A 138 -15.95 -11.02 -12.49
CA GLU A 138 -16.17 -9.75 -13.19
C GLU A 138 -15.08 -9.43 -14.22
N LYS A 139 -14.05 -10.28 -14.34
CA LYS A 139 -12.88 -10.08 -15.22
C LYS A 139 -12.14 -8.76 -14.96
N ASN A 140 -12.30 -8.20 -13.76
CA ASN A 140 -11.77 -6.88 -13.41
C ASN A 140 -10.24 -6.83 -13.37
N LEU A 141 -9.55 -7.98 -13.19
CA LEU A 141 -8.07 -8.02 -13.18
C LEU A 141 -7.43 -7.38 -14.41
N TYR A 142 -8.08 -7.45 -15.55
CA TYR A 142 -7.56 -6.91 -16.82
C TYR A 142 -8.22 -5.59 -17.22
N ALA A 143 -9.10 -5.07 -16.37
CA ALA A 143 -9.72 -3.78 -16.61
C ALA A 143 -8.68 -2.66 -16.54
N THR A 144 -8.80 -1.71 -17.48
CA THR A 144 -7.95 -0.51 -17.59
C THR A 144 -8.71 0.77 -17.25
N ASP A 145 -9.97 0.65 -16.88
CA ASP A 145 -10.80 1.78 -16.47
C ASP A 145 -10.28 2.38 -15.16
N ARG A 146 -9.87 3.64 -15.21
CA ARG A 146 -9.28 4.35 -14.06
C ARG A 146 -10.25 4.53 -12.90
N PHE A 147 -11.53 4.71 -13.20
CA PHE A 147 -12.55 4.81 -12.15
C PHE A 147 -12.72 3.49 -11.43
N LEU A 148 -12.83 2.38 -12.17
CA LEU A 148 -12.92 1.05 -11.58
C LEU A 148 -11.69 0.71 -10.75
N ILE A 149 -10.48 0.95 -11.26
CA ILE A 149 -9.22 0.73 -10.52
C ILE A 149 -9.22 1.55 -9.23
N GLY A 150 -9.65 2.82 -9.32
CA GLY A 150 -9.78 3.69 -8.16
C GLY A 150 -10.71 3.14 -7.09
N GLN A 151 -11.80 2.46 -7.45
CA GLN A 151 -12.70 1.83 -6.48
C GLN A 151 -12.02 0.75 -5.63
N TYR A 152 -10.97 0.08 -6.13
CA TYR A 152 -10.22 -0.93 -5.40
C TYR A 152 -9.06 -0.36 -4.58
N LEU A 153 -8.44 0.74 -5.04
CA LEU A 153 -7.14 1.19 -4.53
C LEU A 153 -7.13 2.61 -3.96
N SER A 154 -8.10 3.46 -4.29
CA SER A 154 -8.15 4.83 -3.76
C SER A 154 -8.70 4.88 -2.35
N PRO A 155 -8.28 5.87 -1.52
CA PRO A 155 -8.81 6.06 -0.18
C PRO A 155 -10.33 6.24 -0.20
N ALA A 156 -11.03 5.40 0.56
CA ALA A 156 -12.48 5.40 0.69
C ALA A 156 -12.87 4.73 2.01
N PRO A 157 -14.09 4.92 2.52
CA PRO A 157 -14.53 4.24 3.74
C PRO A 157 -14.67 2.73 3.57
N PHE A 158 -14.91 2.25 2.38
CA PHE A 158 -15.01 0.84 2.01
C PHE A 158 -14.65 0.65 0.53
N THR A 159 -14.37 -0.59 0.12
CA THR A 159 -14.08 -0.97 -1.27
C THR A 159 -15.38 -1.36 -1.97
N ALA A 160 -15.99 -0.43 -2.69
CA ALA A 160 -17.34 -0.57 -3.26
C ALA A 160 -17.57 -1.85 -4.08
N PRO A 161 -16.63 -2.33 -4.94
CA PRO A 161 -16.85 -3.56 -5.69
C PRO A 161 -16.91 -4.83 -4.83
N PHE A 162 -16.43 -4.77 -3.58
CA PHE A 162 -16.55 -5.90 -2.67
C PHE A 162 -17.84 -5.80 -1.84
N THR A 163 -17.85 -5.05 -0.76
CA THR A 163 -19.04 -4.79 0.05
C THR A 163 -18.84 -3.51 0.90
N GLN A 164 -19.92 -2.97 1.46
CA GLN A 164 -19.84 -1.85 2.41
C GLN A 164 -19.17 -2.23 3.76
N GLU A 165 -19.03 -3.51 4.04
CA GLU A 165 -18.36 -4.02 5.24
C GLU A 165 -16.84 -4.15 5.06
N SER A 166 -16.37 -4.09 3.81
CA SER A 166 -14.95 -4.17 3.51
C SER A 166 -14.21 -2.92 3.97
N PRO A 167 -12.93 -3.00 4.32
CA PRO A 167 -12.13 -1.80 4.48
C PRO A 167 -11.96 -1.05 3.15
N GLY A 168 -11.64 0.23 3.23
CA GLY A 168 -11.18 0.98 2.05
C GLY A 168 -9.88 0.40 1.51
N GLN A 169 -9.67 0.50 0.20
CA GLN A 169 -8.44 0.03 -0.47
C GLN A 169 -8.16 -1.47 -0.29
N ALA A 170 -9.20 -2.32 -0.16
CA ALA A 170 -9.00 -3.76 0.05
C ALA A 170 -8.28 -4.47 -1.13
N GLY A 171 -8.18 -3.82 -2.28
CA GLY A 171 -7.31 -4.26 -3.37
C GLY A 171 -5.84 -4.39 -2.94
N ARG A 172 -5.35 -3.54 -2.03
CA ARG A 172 -3.99 -3.63 -1.49
C ARG A 172 -3.73 -4.94 -0.74
N TYR A 173 -4.74 -5.42 -0.01
CA TYR A 173 -4.64 -6.73 0.66
C TYR A 173 -4.47 -7.84 -0.37
N VAL A 174 -5.29 -7.87 -1.42
CA VAL A 174 -5.17 -8.88 -2.48
C VAL A 174 -3.81 -8.81 -3.17
N GLY A 175 -3.34 -7.61 -3.51
CA GLY A 175 -2.01 -7.40 -4.08
C GLY A 175 -0.88 -7.92 -3.18
N TRP A 176 -0.94 -7.62 -1.88
CA TRP A 176 0.03 -8.11 -0.90
C TRP A 176 0.01 -9.64 -0.79
N ARG A 177 -1.15 -10.28 -0.81
CA ARG A 177 -1.27 -11.73 -0.79
C ARG A 177 -0.64 -12.38 -2.03
N ILE A 178 -0.93 -11.82 -3.23
CA ILE A 178 -0.33 -12.30 -4.49
C ILE A 178 1.20 -12.21 -4.42
N VAL A 179 1.75 -11.06 -3.99
CA VAL A 179 3.20 -10.86 -3.89
C VAL A 179 3.82 -11.75 -2.81
N SER A 180 3.15 -11.93 -1.67
CA SER A 180 3.63 -12.82 -0.59
C SER A 180 3.75 -14.26 -1.08
N GLU A 181 2.75 -14.76 -1.83
CA GLU A 181 2.79 -16.09 -2.42
C GLU A 181 3.88 -16.20 -3.52
N TYR A 182 4.03 -15.17 -4.35
CA TYR A 182 5.12 -15.10 -5.33
C TYR A 182 6.49 -15.23 -4.65
N MET A 183 6.75 -14.45 -3.62
CA MET A 183 8.03 -14.47 -2.90
C MET A 183 8.27 -15.83 -2.21
N ARG A 184 7.23 -16.45 -1.68
CA ARG A 184 7.30 -17.79 -1.10
C ARG A 184 7.67 -18.87 -2.12
N GLN A 185 7.11 -18.77 -3.34
CA GLN A 185 7.35 -19.75 -4.41
C GLN A 185 8.68 -19.52 -5.11
N SER A 186 8.99 -18.28 -5.46
CA SER A 186 10.19 -17.93 -6.23
C SER A 186 11.48 -17.95 -5.40
N ARG A 187 11.35 -17.76 -4.07
CA ARG A 187 12.49 -17.56 -3.15
C ARG A 187 13.42 -16.43 -3.57
N SER A 188 12.87 -15.44 -4.27
CA SER A 188 13.58 -14.25 -4.73
C SER A 188 13.92 -13.30 -3.58
N ASP A 189 14.88 -12.41 -3.79
CA ASP A 189 15.14 -11.26 -2.90
C ASP A 189 14.33 -10.03 -3.30
N LEU A 190 14.37 -8.97 -2.49
CA LEU A 190 13.63 -7.75 -2.80
C LEU A 190 14.12 -7.04 -4.07
N PRO A 191 15.44 -6.94 -4.37
CA PRO A 191 15.90 -6.41 -5.63
C PRO A 191 15.36 -7.17 -6.85
N ALA A 192 15.27 -8.50 -6.79
CA ALA A 192 14.68 -9.31 -7.85
C ALA A 192 13.17 -9.09 -7.99
N LEU A 193 12.45 -8.94 -6.87
CA LEU A 193 11.04 -8.59 -6.87
C LEU A 193 10.78 -7.25 -7.61
N TRP A 194 11.63 -6.25 -7.41
CA TRP A 194 11.48 -4.96 -8.08
C TRP A 194 11.82 -5.00 -9.57
N ARG A 195 12.75 -5.87 -10.00
CA ARG A 195 13.08 -6.08 -11.42
C ARG A 195 12.00 -6.83 -12.20
N GLU A 196 11.17 -7.64 -11.51
CA GLU A 196 10.07 -8.37 -12.16
C GLU A 196 8.87 -7.44 -12.39
N ASN A 197 8.74 -6.89 -13.60
CA ASN A 197 7.66 -5.96 -13.95
C ASN A 197 6.44 -6.64 -14.59
N ASN A 198 6.51 -7.95 -14.86
CA ASN A 198 5.41 -8.68 -15.45
C ASN A 198 4.44 -9.19 -14.36
N ALA A 199 3.34 -8.46 -14.14
CA ALA A 199 2.34 -8.81 -13.14
C ALA A 199 1.67 -10.16 -13.39
N LEU A 200 1.53 -10.58 -14.66
CA LEU A 200 1.02 -11.91 -15.02
C LEU A 200 1.99 -13.02 -14.63
N ASN A 201 3.30 -12.80 -14.79
CA ASN A 201 4.32 -13.74 -14.36
C ASN A 201 4.32 -13.88 -12.83
N ILE A 202 4.19 -12.76 -12.11
CA ILE A 202 4.04 -12.77 -10.65
C ILE A 202 2.81 -13.58 -10.24
N LEU A 203 1.65 -13.33 -10.83
CA LEU A 203 0.41 -14.05 -10.52
C LEU A 203 0.52 -15.55 -10.82
N LYS A 204 1.06 -15.93 -11.98
CA LYS A 204 1.25 -17.33 -12.38
C LYS A 204 2.19 -18.07 -11.42
N THR A 205 3.33 -17.45 -11.09
CA THR A 205 4.32 -18.03 -10.16
C THR A 205 3.76 -18.13 -8.75
N ALA A 206 3.02 -17.13 -8.29
CA ALA A 206 2.35 -17.14 -6.99
C ALA A 206 1.36 -18.31 -6.83
N LYS A 207 0.75 -18.78 -7.93
CA LYS A 207 -0.33 -19.79 -7.89
C LYS A 207 -1.45 -19.39 -6.93
N TYR A 208 -1.68 -18.09 -6.79
CA TYR A 208 -2.65 -17.54 -5.86
C TYR A 208 -4.07 -17.92 -6.25
N ARG A 209 -4.88 -18.34 -5.27
CA ARG A 209 -6.26 -18.81 -5.47
C ARG A 209 -7.29 -18.16 -4.54
N GLY A 210 -6.84 -17.22 -3.67
CA GLY A 210 -7.66 -16.57 -2.67
C GLY A 210 -7.81 -17.36 -1.38
#